data_fdaa0954a63c4c390b04a9a18aea5cc4
#
_entry.id   fdaa0954a63c4c390b04a9a18aea5cc4
#
_cell.length_a   1.000
_cell.length_b   1.000
_cell.length_c   1.000
_cell.angle_alpha   90.00
_cell.angle_beta   90.00
_cell.angle_gamma   90.00
#
_symmetry.space_group_name_H-M   'P 1'
#
loop_
_entity.id
_entity.type
_entity.pdbx_description
1 polymer ?
#
loop_
_entity_poly.entity_id
_entity_poly.type
_entity_poly.pdbx_seq_one_letter_code
_entity_poly.pdbx_strand_id
1 'polypeptide(L)'
;MLHNPEKVAILYWLHLKEHTDVFTQGYVGVSTRLIDVRFREHCSRFNNSYNQYNPLHLAFAQYGVENIIKTRLCVCSIDQAYRLENIFRPFEYMGWNTAEGGKLSKTAINIIKSKYT
;
A
#
# COMPACT_ATOMS: atom_id res chain seq x y z
N MET A 1 3.94 -20.65 21.96
CA MET A 1 3.68 -20.18 21.44
C MET A 1 3.42 -19.82 21.12
N LEU A 2 3.38 -19.44 21.24
CA LEU A 2 2.94 -19.01 20.84
C LEU A 2 2.47 -18.81 20.10
N HIS A 3 2.24 -18.63 20.27
CA HIS A 3 1.32 -18.54 19.40
C HIS A 3 1.66 -17.93 18.25
N ASN A 4 0.92 -18.20 17.55
CA ASN A 4 1.19 -17.60 16.32
C ASN A 4 1.12 -16.12 16.47
N PRO A 5 2.20 -15.44 16.41
CA PRO A 5 2.17 -14.01 16.53
C PRO A 5 1.23 -13.46 15.47
N GLU A 6 0.57 -12.39 15.79
CA GLU A 6 -0.18 -11.66 14.79
C GLU A 6 0.73 -11.34 13.63
N LYS A 7 0.21 -11.52 12.44
CA LYS A 7 0.98 -11.13 11.27
C LYS A 7 1.26 -9.65 11.34
N VAL A 8 2.51 -9.32 11.15
CA VAL A 8 2.92 -7.93 11.02
C VAL A 8 2.71 -7.51 9.59
N ALA A 9 2.40 -6.24 9.44
CA ALA A 9 2.25 -5.61 8.14
C ALA A 9 3.12 -4.38 8.07
N ILE A 10 3.44 -3.99 6.86
CA ILE A 10 4.20 -2.77 6.58
C ILE A 10 3.23 -1.78 5.96
N LEU A 11 3.15 -0.60 6.56
CA LEU A 11 2.52 0.56 5.93
C LEU A 11 3.63 1.27 5.17
N TYR A 12 3.44 1.48 3.87
CA TYR A 12 4.49 2.04 3.03
C TYR A 12 3.96 3.18 2.16
N TRP A 13 4.90 3.99 1.69
CA TRP A 13 4.63 5.15 0.85
C TRP A 13 5.52 5.07 -0.38
N LEU A 14 4.90 5.11 -1.56
CA LEU A 14 5.60 5.22 -2.83
C LEU A 14 5.46 6.66 -3.29
N HIS A 15 6.59 7.32 -3.56
CA HIS A 15 6.55 8.75 -3.82
C HIS A 15 7.75 9.20 -4.65
N LEU A 16 7.69 10.44 -5.10
CA LEU A 16 8.83 11.09 -5.75
C LEU A 16 9.70 11.76 -4.70
N LYS A 17 10.94 12.06 -5.10
CA LYS A 17 11.90 12.78 -4.27
C LYS A 17 11.34 14.13 -3.80
N GLU A 18 10.57 14.80 -4.68
CA GLU A 18 10.01 16.12 -4.41
C GLU A 18 8.81 16.09 -3.47
N HIS A 19 8.20 14.93 -3.27
CA HIS A 19 7.02 14.82 -2.40
C HIS A 19 7.40 15.05 -0.95
N THR A 20 6.61 15.88 -0.26
CA THR A 20 6.82 16.23 1.14
C THR A 20 5.62 15.93 2.03
N ASP A 21 4.46 15.67 1.44
CA ASP A 21 3.21 15.47 2.19
C ASP A 21 2.64 14.09 1.91
N VAL A 22 2.85 13.18 2.85
CA VAL A 22 2.36 11.81 2.74
C VAL A 22 0.83 11.73 2.71
N PHE A 23 0.13 12.73 3.24
CA PHE A 23 -1.33 12.73 3.28
C PHE A 23 -1.96 13.00 1.92
N THR A 24 -1.27 13.73 1.05
CA THR A 24 -1.85 14.16 -0.23
C THR A 24 -1.07 13.72 -1.45
N GLN A 25 0.15 13.21 -1.28
CA GLN A 25 1.04 12.87 -2.40
C GLN A 25 1.43 11.40 -2.36
N GLY A 26 1.66 10.83 -3.54
CA GLY A 26 2.11 9.47 -3.67
C GLY A 26 1.05 8.42 -3.34
N TYR A 27 1.50 7.20 -3.18
CA TYR A 27 0.66 6.04 -2.92
C TYR A 27 0.98 5.47 -1.54
N VAL A 28 -0.05 5.27 -0.73
CA VAL A 28 0.07 4.60 0.57
C VAL A 28 -0.58 3.24 0.49
N GLY A 29 0.13 2.21 0.93
CA GLY A 29 -0.38 0.85 0.89
C GLY A 29 0.03 0.05 2.11
N VAL A 30 -0.58 -1.12 2.22
CA VAL A 30 -0.30 -2.10 3.28
C VAL A 30 0.17 -3.38 2.64
N SER A 31 1.23 -3.98 3.18
CA SER A 31 1.75 -5.26 2.70
C SER A 31 2.14 -6.15 3.87
N THR A 32 1.87 -7.44 3.74
CA THR A 32 2.39 -8.45 4.67
C THR A 32 3.73 -9.00 4.20
N ARG A 33 4.23 -8.52 3.07
CA ARG A 33 5.53 -8.89 2.51
C ARG A 33 6.49 -7.72 2.60
N LEU A 34 7.78 -8.00 2.37
CA LEU A 34 8.80 -6.96 2.32
C LEU A 34 8.44 -5.93 1.26
N ILE A 35 8.77 -4.68 1.53
CA ILE A 35 8.43 -3.57 0.63
C ILE A 35 8.99 -3.77 -0.78
N ASP A 36 10.19 -4.32 -0.91
CA ASP A 36 10.80 -4.55 -2.23
C ASP A 36 10.03 -5.60 -3.02
N VAL A 37 9.52 -6.63 -2.35
CA VAL A 37 8.69 -7.65 -2.98
C VAL A 37 7.38 -7.03 -3.46
N ARG A 38 6.73 -6.26 -2.60
CA ARG A 38 5.47 -5.61 -2.95
C ARG A 38 5.65 -4.61 -4.08
N PHE A 39 6.75 -3.85 -4.07
CA PHE A 39 7.03 -2.91 -5.15
C PHE A 39 7.22 -3.64 -6.48
N ARG A 40 7.92 -4.78 -6.48
CA ARG A 40 8.07 -5.58 -7.71
C ARG A 40 6.72 -6.07 -8.22
N GLU A 41 5.78 -6.38 -7.34
CA GLU A 41 4.43 -6.75 -7.76
C GLU A 41 3.72 -5.58 -8.44
N HIS A 42 3.86 -4.36 -7.90
CA HIS A 42 3.31 -3.16 -8.55
C HIS A 42 3.92 -2.96 -9.94
N CYS A 43 5.23 -3.12 -10.06
CA CYS A 43 5.92 -2.98 -11.35
C CYS A 43 5.46 -4.05 -12.33
N SER A 44 5.29 -5.28 -11.87
CA SER A 44 4.81 -6.37 -12.70
C SER A 44 3.41 -6.11 -13.23
N ARG A 45 2.52 -5.63 -12.38
CA ARG A 45 1.17 -5.25 -12.81
C ARG A 45 1.20 -4.11 -13.84
N PHE A 46 2.04 -3.13 -13.61
CA PHE A 46 2.22 -2.02 -14.54
C PHE A 46 2.69 -2.55 -15.91
N ASN A 47 3.70 -3.43 -15.92
CA ASN A 47 4.26 -3.96 -17.16
C ASN A 47 3.32 -4.89 -17.90
N ASN A 48 2.54 -5.70 -17.18
CA ASN A 48 1.71 -6.75 -17.77
C ASN A 48 0.26 -6.33 -17.98
N SER A 49 -0.23 -5.34 -17.25
CA SER A 49 -1.63 -4.96 -17.24
C SER A 49 -1.78 -3.45 -17.04
N TYR A 50 -1.03 -2.66 -17.83
CA TYR A 50 -1.09 -1.21 -17.71
C TYR A 50 -2.53 -0.71 -17.79
N ASN A 51 -2.91 0.12 -16.84
CA ASN A 51 -4.23 0.73 -16.78
C ASN A 51 -4.07 2.25 -16.70
N GLN A 52 -4.42 2.93 -17.78
CA GLN A 52 -4.31 4.39 -17.87
C GLN A 52 -5.21 5.12 -16.87
N TYR A 53 -6.18 4.44 -16.27
CA TYR A 53 -7.06 5.02 -15.25
C TYR A 53 -6.57 4.79 -13.83
N ASN A 54 -5.44 4.11 -13.68
CA ASN A 54 -4.82 3.87 -12.37
C ASN A 54 -3.74 4.92 -12.14
N PRO A 55 -3.91 5.83 -11.15
CA PRO A 55 -2.94 6.91 -10.90
C PRO A 55 -1.51 6.43 -10.64
N LEU A 56 -1.35 5.27 -9.98
CA LEU A 56 -0.02 4.73 -9.74
C LEU A 56 0.63 4.29 -11.04
N HIS A 57 -0.13 3.64 -11.94
CA HIS A 57 0.37 3.27 -13.26
C HIS A 57 0.74 4.49 -14.08
N LEU A 58 -0.08 5.54 -14.02
CA LEU A 58 0.25 6.80 -14.70
C LEU A 58 1.54 7.40 -14.16
N ALA A 59 1.75 7.36 -12.85
CA ALA A 59 2.98 7.85 -12.23
C ALA A 59 4.19 7.04 -12.69
N PHE A 60 4.07 5.71 -12.74
CA PHE A 60 5.14 4.86 -13.26
C PHE A 60 5.47 5.20 -14.71
N ALA A 61 4.44 5.40 -15.53
CA ALA A 61 4.64 5.75 -16.95
C ALA A 61 5.28 7.13 -17.11
N GLN A 62 4.86 8.10 -16.31
CA GLN A 62 5.32 9.48 -16.42
C GLN A 62 6.72 9.69 -15.86
N TYR A 63 7.00 9.10 -14.70
CA TYR A 63 8.24 9.40 -13.96
C TYR A 63 9.30 8.29 -14.05
N GLY A 64 8.89 7.09 -14.46
CA GLY A 64 9.77 5.92 -14.47
C GLY A 64 9.80 5.24 -13.10
N VAL A 65 9.73 3.90 -13.10
CA VAL A 65 9.71 3.14 -11.86
C VAL A 65 11.00 3.33 -11.04
N GLU A 66 12.11 3.61 -11.70
CA GLU A 66 13.40 3.83 -11.06
C GLU A 66 13.45 5.13 -10.26
N ASN A 67 12.52 6.05 -10.50
CA ASN A 67 12.45 7.33 -9.79
C ASN A 67 11.44 7.29 -8.63
N ILE A 68 10.78 6.17 -8.42
CA ILE A 68 9.83 6.02 -7.31
C ILE A 68 10.59 5.59 -6.06
N ILE A 69 10.43 6.36 -5.00
CA ILE A 69 11.04 6.07 -3.70
C ILE A 69 10.08 5.23 -2.89
N LYS A 70 10.62 4.21 -2.20
CA LYS A 70 9.87 3.31 -1.35
C LYS A 70 10.22 3.60 0.10
N THR A 71 9.26 4.11 0.85
CA THR A 71 9.47 4.46 2.26
C THR A 71 8.58 3.62 3.14
N ARG A 72 9.17 2.92 4.11
CA ARG A 72 8.40 2.28 5.17
C ARG A 72 7.98 3.32 6.18
N LEU A 73 6.68 3.49 6.35
CA LEU A 73 6.15 4.41 7.34
C LEU A 73 6.07 3.76 8.71
N CYS A 74 5.68 2.49 8.75
CA CYS A 74 5.44 1.80 10.01
C CYS A 74 5.43 0.29 9.79
N VAL A 75 5.88 -0.46 10.80
CA VAL A 75 5.71 -1.92 10.85
C VAL A 75 4.86 -2.20 12.09
N CYS A 76 3.71 -2.81 11.90
CA CYS A 76 2.73 -3.00 12.97
C CYS A 76 1.81 -4.17 12.64
N SER A 77 0.80 -4.41 13.48
CA SER A 77 -0.20 -5.44 13.18
C SER A 77 -0.99 -5.07 11.93
N ILE A 78 -1.58 -6.06 11.28
CA ILE A 78 -2.43 -5.86 10.11
C ILE A 78 -3.54 -4.87 10.40
N ASP A 79 -4.23 -5.05 11.52
CA ASP A 79 -5.35 -4.17 11.91
C ASP A 79 -4.89 -2.73 12.03
N GLN A 80 -3.76 -2.53 12.70
CA GLN A 80 -3.18 -1.20 12.89
C GLN A 80 -2.79 -0.57 11.56
N ALA A 81 -2.18 -1.36 10.68
CA ALA A 81 -1.74 -0.89 9.37
C ALA A 81 -2.93 -0.37 8.54
N TYR A 82 -4.04 -1.11 8.52
CA TYR A 82 -5.22 -0.68 7.78
C TYR A 82 -5.88 0.56 8.39
N ARG A 83 -5.87 0.69 9.72
CA ARG A 83 -6.36 1.91 10.37
C ARG A 83 -5.52 3.12 9.98
N LEU A 84 -4.21 2.97 9.98
CA LEU A 84 -3.29 4.04 9.58
C LEU A 84 -3.46 4.38 8.10
N GLU A 85 -3.63 3.38 7.25
CA GLU A 85 -3.88 3.61 5.83
C GLU A 85 -5.14 4.47 5.64
N ASN A 86 -6.19 4.21 6.40
CA ASN A 86 -7.40 5.02 6.34
C ASN A 86 -7.15 6.46 6.77
N ILE A 87 -6.28 6.68 7.76
CA ILE A 87 -5.91 8.02 8.20
C ILE A 87 -5.21 8.78 7.07
N PHE A 88 -4.29 8.12 6.35
CA PHE A 88 -3.56 8.75 5.25
C PHE A 88 -4.39 8.87 3.98
N ARG A 89 -5.33 7.97 3.77
CA ARG A 89 -6.15 7.92 2.54
C ARG A 89 -7.63 7.75 2.92
N PRO A 90 -8.24 8.74 3.57
CA PRO A 90 -9.63 8.62 4.02
C PRO A 90 -10.66 8.64 2.88
N PHE A 91 -10.26 9.08 1.68
CA PHE A 91 -11.17 9.19 0.53
C PHE A 91 -10.56 8.51 -0.68
N GLU A 92 -11.41 8.19 -1.66
CA GLU A 92 -10.97 7.68 -2.96
C GLU A 92 -10.17 8.76 -3.72
N TYR A 93 -9.28 8.29 -4.59
CA TYR A 93 -8.50 9.13 -5.50
C TYR A 93 -7.65 10.20 -4.81
N MET A 94 -7.14 9.88 -3.64
CA MET A 94 -6.15 10.74 -2.98
C MET A 94 -4.74 10.34 -3.42
N GLY A 95 -3.94 11.32 -3.82
CA GLY A 95 -2.61 11.04 -4.32
C GLY A 95 -2.68 10.07 -5.50
N TRP A 96 -1.90 9.00 -5.43
CA TRP A 96 -1.91 7.93 -6.45
C TRP A 96 -2.79 6.73 -6.06
N ASN A 97 -3.51 6.82 -4.97
CA ASN A 97 -4.45 5.77 -4.58
C ASN A 97 -5.76 5.91 -5.35
N THR A 98 -6.34 4.77 -5.74
CA THR A 98 -7.69 4.76 -6.34
C THR A 98 -8.75 4.59 -5.28
N ALA A 99 -8.52 3.73 -4.30
CA ALA A 99 -9.49 3.43 -3.26
C ALA A 99 -9.13 4.14 -1.96
N GLU A 100 -10.13 4.38 -1.14
CA GLU A 100 -9.88 4.82 0.23
C GLU A 100 -9.10 3.74 0.98
N GLY A 101 -8.26 4.18 1.93
CA GLY A 101 -7.49 3.27 2.76
C GLY A 101 -8.32 2.57 3.80
N GLY A 102 -7.78 1.49 4.34
CA GLY A 102 -8.45 0.74 5.39
C GLY A 102 -9.51 -0.22 4.90
N LYS A 103 -9.73 -0.28 3.58
CA LYS A 103 -10.71 -1.19 2.99
C LYS A 103 -10.06 -2.57 2.82
N LEU A 104 -10.51 -3.51 3.63
CA LEU A 104 -9.92 -4.84 3.66
C LEU A 104 -10.26 -5.63 2.40
N SER A 105 -9.26 -6.32 1.84
CA SER A 105 -9.48 -7.31 0.79
C SER A 105 -10.22 -8.52 1.37
N LYS A 106 -10.80 -9.35 0.49
CA LYS A 106 -11.44 -10.60 0.94
C LYS A 106 -10.45 -11.47 1.72
N THR A 107 -9.21 -11.55 1.27
CA THR A 107 -8.17 -12.32 1.95
C THR A 107 -7.91 -11.77 3.35
N ALA A 108 -7.78 -10.46 3.49
CA ALA A 108 -7.56 -9.83 4.79
C ALA A 108 -8.75 -10.04 5.71
N ILE A 109 -9.97 -9.93 5.20
CA ILE A 109 -11.18 -10.19 5.96
C ILE A 109 -11.19 -11.64 6.47
N ASN A 110 -10.84 -12.59 5.62
CA ASN A 110 -10.80 -14.00 5.99
C ASN A 110 -9.75 -14.26 7.08
N ILE A 111 -8.59 -13.64 6.98
CA ILE A 111 -7.55 -13.75 7.99
C ILE A 111 -8.07 -13.23 9.34
N ILE A 112 -8.72 -12.08 9.33
CA ILE A 112 -9.27 -11.48 10.55
C ILE A 112 -10.37 -12.36 11.14
N LYS A 113 -11.30 -12.83 10.30
CA LYS A 113 -12.37 -13.74 10.75
C LYS A 113 -11.80 -15.01 11.37
N SER A 114 -10.81 -15.59 10.70
CA SER A 114 -10.16 -16.80 11.20
C SER A 114 -9.50 -16.57 12.56
N LYS A 115 -8.97 -15.39 12.80
CA LYS A 115 -8.30 -15.03 14.04
C LYS A 115 -9.28 -14.86 15.21
N TYR A 116 -10.49 -14.37 14.95
CA TYR A 116 -11.46 -14.04 15.99
C TYR A 116 -12.66 -14.99 16.06
N THR A 117 -12.64 -16.03 15.31
CA THR A 117 -13.64 -17.10 15.38
C THR A 117 -12.99 -18.42 15.72
#